data_7835e6b95b145e27af9194ff9eeb74a9
#
_entry.id   7835e6b95b145e27af9194ff9eeb74a9
#
_cell.length_a   1.000
_cell.length_b   1.000
_cell.length_c   1.000
_cell.angle_alpha   90.00
_cell.angle_beta   90.00
_cell.angle_gamma   90.00
#
_symmetry.space_group_name_H-M   'P 1'
#
loop_
_entity.id
_entity.type
_entity.pdbx_description
1 polymer ?
#
loop_
_entity_poly.entity_id
_entity_poly.type
_entity_poly.pdbx_seq_one_letter_code
_entity_poly.pdbx_strand_id
1 'polypeptide(L)'
;MKSDKTLHIAREESFQIESPEVFFTSISSAVMITESHDGKCHVKILADSMKALEQAGSVEISAEVGELNVRFYKKGRKFWGISDDWLQGLSAEIMLPRTSNVKIKTVSGDIEVNQALASLQIGSISGDVVISQNPATTCIVKTVSGDIATHTFSACDYTLKSISGDIKVHVAPDLNVDVDGNSVSGDLNSEISLDDVGDSSAISNKVVRITTSTISGDFNLVRN
;
A
#
# COMPACT_ATOMS: atom_id res chain seq x y z
N MET A 1 -17.59 13.02 12.88
CA MET A 1 -18.72 12.40 12.15
C MET A 1 -18.28 12.26 10.71
N LYS A 2 -17.67 11.12 10.32
CA LYS A 2 -17.40 10.84 8.90
C LYS A 2 -18.77 10.68 8.24
N SER A 3 -19.11 11.56 7.32
CA SER A 3 -20.27 11.41 6.44
C SER A 3 -20.11 10.08 5.71
N ASP A 4 -21.04 9.19 5.90
CA ASP A 4 -21.12 7.91 5.17
C ASP A 4 -21.49 8.26 3.71
N LYS A 5 -20.46 8.59 2.92
CA LYS A 5 -20.64 8.87 1.50
C LYS A 5 -20.94 7.57 0.80
N THR A 6 -22.10 7.46 0.19
CA THR A 6 -22.46 6.31 -0.65
C THR A 6 -21.55 6.31 -1.87
N LEU A 7 -20.69 5.30 -1.99
CA LEU A 7 -19.85 5.09 -3.16
C LEU A 7 -20.64 4.34 -4.24
N HIS A 8 -20.57 4.82 -5.48
CA HIS A 8 -21.19 4.19 -6.64
C HIS A 8 -20.11 3.60 -7.55
N ILE A 9 -20.32 2.38 -8.03
CA ILE A 9 -19.45 1.79 -9.04
C ILE A 9 -19.68 2.56 -10.35
N ALA A 10 -18.65 3.29 -10.76
CA ALA A 10 -18.66 4.09 -11.98
C ALA A 10 -18.15 3.32 -13.20
N ARG A 11 -17.22 2.39 -12.98
CA ARG A 11 -16.63 1.54 -14.03
C ARG A 11 -16.08 0.27 -13.40
N GLU A 12 -16.23 -0.87 -14.08
CA GLU A 12 -15.66 -2.14 -13.67
C GLU A 12 -15.07 -2.85 -14.89
N GLU A 13 -13.85 -3.35 -14.75
CA GLU A 13 -13.15 -4.12 -15.79
C GLU A 13 -12.47 -5.34 -15.18
N SER A 14 -12.33 -6.41 -15.99
CA SER A 14 -11.71 -7.66 -15.56
C SER A 14 -10.71 -8.14 -16.61
N PHE A 15 -9.56 -8.63 -16.13
CA PHE A 15 -8.45 -9.06 -16.98
C PHE A 15 -7.93 -10.42 -16.54
N GLN A 16 -7.66 -11.31 -17.50
CA GLN A 16 -7.02 -12.59 -17.25
C GLN A 16 -5.50 -12.40 -17.42
N ILE A 17 -4.79 -12.25 -16.31
CA ILE A 17 -3.34 -12.08 -16.29
C ILE A 17 -2.76 -13.00 -15.22
N GLU A 18 -1.87 -13.90 -15.61
CA GLU A 18 -1.14 -14.75 -14.67
C GLU A 18 0.03 -13.98 -14.05
N SER A 19 0.14 -14.01 -12.70
CA SER A 19 1.23 -13.32 -11.96
C SER A 19 1.47 -11.87 -12.41
N PRO A 20 0.44 -10.99 -12.34
CA PRO A 20 0.51 -9.66 -12.93
C PRO A 20 1.49 -8.74 -12.21
N GLU A 21 2.18 -7.90 -13.00
CA GLU A 21 2.77 -6.65 -12.52
C GLU A 21 1.71 -5.55 -12.58
N VAL A 22 1.32 -5.02 -11.43
CA VAL A 22 0.26 -4.02 -11.32
C VAL A 22 0.84 -2.67 -10.96
N PHE A 23 0.54 -1.67 -11.78
CA PHE A 23 0.96 -0.28 -11.59
C PHE A 23 -0.27 0.60 -11.33
N PHE A 24 -0.34 1.15 -10.13
CA PHE A 24 -1.35 2.16 -9.79
C PHE A 24 -0.68 3.52 -9.63
N THR A 25 -1.23 4.55 -10.29
CA THR A 25 -0.74 5.92 -10.16
C THR A 25 -1.90 6.89 -10.03
N SER A 26 -1.85 7.70 -8.97
CA SER A 26 -2.86 8.71 -8.66
C SER A 26 -2.23 9.98 -8.10
N ILE A 27 -2.97 11.07 -8.13
CA ILE A 27 -2.61 12.26 -7.37
C ILE A 27 -3.38 12.28 -6.05
N SER A 28 -4.69 12.13 -6.06
CA SER A 28 -5.54 12.27 -4.87
C SER A 28 -6.54 11.14 -4.65
N SER A 29 -6.56 10.14 -5.53
CA SER A 29 -7.50 9.04 -5.41
C SER A 29 -6.96 7.95 -4.50
N ALA A 30 -7.75 7.52 -3.54
CA ALA A 30 -7.44 6.39 -2.69
C ALA A 30 -7.51 5.06 -3.48
N VAL A 31 -6.77 4.06 -3.02
CA VAL A 31 -6.80 2.71 -3.57
C VAL A 31 -6.90 1.66 -2.48
N MET A 32 -7.79 0.69 -2.68
CA MET A 32 -7.90 -0.52 -1.87
C MET A 32 -7.53 -1.73 -2.71
N ILE A 33 -6.60 -2.55 -2.22
CA ILE A 33 -6.22 -3.82 -2.85
C ILE A 33 -6.81 -4.96 -2.03
N THR A 34 -7.56 -5.84 -2.68
CA THR A 34 -8.20 -7.01 -2.07
C THR A 34 -7.96 -8.29 -2.86
N GLU A 35 -8.28 -9.45 -2.28
CA GLU A 35 -8.06 -10.76 -2.91
C GLU A 35 -9.08 -11.03 -4.00
N SER A 36 -8.60 -11.48 -5.15
CA SER A 36 -9.42 -12.06 -6.20
C SER A 36 -9.58 -13.56 -5.98
N HIS A 37 -10.82 -14.03 -5.96
CA HIS A 37 -11.14 -15.44 -5.74
C HIS A 37 -11.27 -16.27 -7.03
N ASP A 38 -11.32 -15.63 -8.20
CA ASP A 38 -11.43 -16.28 -9.51
C ASP A 38 -10.12 -16.28 -10.31
N GLY A 39 -9.04 -15.77 -9.70
CA GLY A 39 -7.70 -15.70 -10.28
C GLY A 39 -7.53 -14.64 -11.37
N LYS A 40 -8.54 -13.77 -11.57
CA LYS A 40 -8.46 -12.63 -12.48
C LYS A 40 -8.12 -11.34 -11.74
N CYS A 41 -7.70 -10.34 -12.48
CA CYS A 41 -7.60 -8.97 -11.97
C CYS A 41 -8.92 -8.26 -12.23
N HIS A 42 -9.52 -7.66 -11.19
CA HIS A 42 -10.71 -6.82 -11.34
C HIS A 42 -10.37 -5.41 -10.86
N VAL A 43 -10.78 -4.43 -11.65
CA VAL A 43 -10.60 -3.01 -11.34
C VAL A 43 -11.97 -2.35 -11.29
N LYS A 44 -12.33 -1.82 -10.11
CA LYS A 44 -13.53 -1.00 -9.91
C LYS A 44 -13.12 0.43 -9.64
N ILE A 45 -13.69 1.33 -10.41
CA ILE A 45 -13.60 2.77 -10.14
C ILE A 45 -14.87 3.17 -9.41
N LEU A 46 -14.70 3.75 -8.24
CA LEU A 46 -15.79 4.19 -7.37
C LEU A 46 -15.88 5.71 -7.41
N ALA A 47 -17.10 6.24 -7.37
CA ALA A 47 -17.40 7.66 -7.35
C ALA A 47 -18.26 8.02 -6.14
N ASP A 48 -17.94 9.10 -5.45
CA ASP A 48 -18.68 9.61 -4.29
C ASP A 48 -19.73 10.67 -4.66
N SER A 49 -19.82 11.04 -5.93
CA SER A 49 -20.71 12.07 -6.42
C SER A 49 -21.04 11.88 -7.91
N MET A 50 -22.14 12.48 -8.37
CA MET A 50 -22.50 12.48 -9.79
C MET A 50 -21.43 13.11 -10.67
N LYS A 51 -20.74 14.16 -10.18
CA LYS A 51 -19.63 14.80 -10.89
C LYS A 51 -18.45 13.84 -11.07
N ALA A 52 -18.11 13.09 -10.02
CA ALA A 52 -17.07 12.06 -10.09
C ALA A 52 -17.47 10.91 -11.04
N LEU A 53 -18.75 10.51 -11.04
CA LEU A 53 -19.26 9.46 -11.91
C LEU A 53 -19.08 9.82 -13.41
N GLU A 54 -19.34 11.06 -13.80
CA GLU A 54 -19.13 11.54 -15.18
C GLU A 54 -17.66 11.53 -15.59
N GLN A 55 -16.75 11.64 -14.63
CA GLN A 55 -15.30 11.73 -14.85
C GLN A 55 -14.60 10.36 -14.83
N ALA A 56 -15.26 9.31 -14.35
CA ALA A 56 -14.67 7.97 -14.21
C ALA A 56 -14.17 7.39 -15.55
N GLY A 57 -14.79 7.75 -16.67
CA GLY A 57 -14.34 7.38 -18.02
C GLY A 57 -12.97 7.94 -18.41
N SER A 58 -12.46 8.94 -17.69
CA SER A 58 -11.14 9.54 -17.92
C SER A 58 -9.99 8.79 -17.23
N VAL A 59 -10.30 7.83 -16.34
CA VAL A 59 -9.30 6.96 -15.74
C VAL A 59 -8.76 6.02 -16.81
N GLU A 60 -7.44 6.01 -16.99
CA GLU A 60 -6.79 5.11 -17.93
C GLU A 60 -6.60 3.74 -17.26
N ILE A 61 -7.21 2.70 -17.84
CA ILE A 61 -6.98 1.31 -17.46
C ILE A 61 -6.48 0.60 -18.71
N SER A 62 -5.29 -0.01 -18.64
CA SER A 62 -4.72 -0.77 -19.74
C SER A 62 -4.10 -2.07 -19.23
N ALA A 63 -4.34 -3.15 -19.96
CA ALA A 63 -3.75 -4.45 -19.69
C ALA A 63 -2.92 -4.87 -20.92
N GLU A 64 -1.67 -5.24 -20.67
CA GLU A 64 -0.74 -5.80 -21.65
C GLU A 64 -0.26 -7.16 -21.16
N VAL A 65 0.63 -7.80 -21.90
CA VAL A 65 1.15 -9.12 -21.51
C VAL A 65 1.86 -9.04 -20.16
N GLY A 66 1.26 -9.61 -19.13
CA GLY A 66 1.81 -9.63 -17.76
C GLY A 66 1.64 -8.34 -16.96
N GLU A 67 1.10 -7.26 -17.55
CA GLU A 67 0.99 -5.97 -16.88
C GLU A 67 -0.45 -5.45 -16.81
N LEU A 68 -0.80 -4.83 -15.68
CA LEU A 68 -2.02 -4.06 -15.49
C LEU A 68 -1.66 -2.64 -15.02
N ASN A 69 -2.06 -1.64 -15.80
CA ASN A 69 -1.84 -0.24 -15.49
C ASN A 69 -3.16 0.46 -15.17
N VAL A 70 -3.25 1.14 -14.03
CA VAL A 70 -4.40 1.95 -13.59
C VAL A 70 -3.90 3.34 -13.26
N ARG A 71 -4.33 4.36 -14.03
CA ARG A 71 -3.81 5.71 -13.93
C ARG A 71 -4.93 6.74 -13.80
N PHE A 72 -4.91 7.48 -12.72
CA PHE A 72 -5.86 8.54 -12.40
C PHE A 72 -5.35 9.93 -12.83
N TYR A 73 -4.89 10.05 -14.07
CA TYR A 73 -4.53 11.34 -14.66
C TYR A 73 -4.77 11.35 -16.18
N LYS A 74 -5.07 12.51 -16.73
CA LYS A 74 -5.33 12.66 -18.17
C LYS A 74 -4.03 12.71 -18.97
N LYS A 75 -3.88 11.77 -19.93
CA LYS A 75 -2.76 11.75 -20.88
C LYS A 75 -2.73 13.06 -21.68
N GLY A 76 -1.60 13.79 -21.65
CA GLY A 76 -1.34 14.93 -22.53
C GLY A 76 -1.38 16.32 -21.90
N ARG A 77 -1.60 16.47 -20.59
CA ARG A 77 -1.42 17.77 -19.91
C ARG A 77 -0.12 17.79 -19.11
N LYS A 78 0.73 18.78 -19.42
CA LYS A 78 1.98 19.03 -18.69
C LYS A 78 1.69 19.35 -17.23
N PHE A 79 2.46 18.78 -16.32
CA PHE A 79 2.40 18.79 -14.86
C PHE A 79 2.45 20.17 -14.16
N TRP A 80 2.24 21.27 -14.86
CA TRP A 80 2.34 22.63 -14.31
C TRP A 80 1.01 23.37 -14.40
N GLY A 81 0.35 23.55 -13.24
CA GLY A 81 -0.63 24.61 -13.02
C GLY A 81 -2.10 24.30 -13.26
N ILE A 82 -2.57 23.07 -13.06
CA ILE A 82 -4.02 22.76 -13.13
C ILE A 82 -4.42 22.04 -11.85
N SER A 83 -5.38 22.61 -11.13
CA SER A 83 -6.05 21.96 -10.01
C SER A 83 -6.70 20.64 -10.49
N ASP A 84 -6.36 19.54 -9.82
CA ASP A 84 -6.91 18.21 -10.08
C ASP A 84 -8.36 18.05 -9.60
N ASP A 85 -9.13 19.12 -9.51
CA ASP A 85 -10.53 19.11 -9.09
C ASP A 85 -11.40 18.13 -9.88
N TRP A 86 -10.98 17.80 -11.08
CA TRP A 86 -11.77 16.93 -11.96
C TRP A 86 -11.73 15.44 -11.60
N LEU A 87 -10.71 14.98 -10.84
CA LEU A 87 -10.63 13.58 -10.34
C LEU A 87 -11.00 13.44 -8.86
N GLN A 88 -11.41 14.52 -8.21
CA GLN A 88 -11.86 14.46 -6.83
C GLN A 88 -13.11 13.57 -6.69
N GLY A 89 -13.14 12.79 -5.61
CA GLY A 89 -14.25 11.90 -5.33
C GLY A 89 -14.21 10.56 -6.07
N LEU A 90 -13.12 10.28 -6.80
CA LEU A 90 -12.85 8.96 -7.35
C LEU A 90 -11.89 8.16 -6.45
N SER A 91 -12.12 6.86 -6.35
CA SER A 91 -11.22 5.88 -5.74
C SER A 91 -11.19 4.58 -6.56
N ALA A 92 -10.23 3.72 -6.28
CA ALA A 92 -10.14 2.41 -6.90
C ALA A 92 -10.24 1.29 -5.88
N GLU A 93 -10.97 0.24 -6.21
CA GLU A 93 -10.88 -1.08 -5.60
C GLU A 93 -10.30 -2.03 -6.64
N ILE A 94 -9.16 -2.65 -6.34
CA ILE A 94 -8.47 -3.56 -7.26
C ILE A 94 -8.36 -4.92 -6.59
N MET A 95 -9.05 -5.92 -7.16
CA MET A 95 -8.97 -7.30 -6.69
C MET A 95 -7.93 -8.04 -7.53
N LEU A 96 -6.97 -8.66 -6.86
CA LEU A 96 -5.80 -9.27 -7.49
C LEU A 96 -5.57 -10.70 -7.00
N PRO A 97 -4.97 -11.59 -7.81
CA PRO A 97 -4.45 -12.86 -7.33
C PRO A 97 -3.22 -12.63 -6.41
N ARG A 98 -2.98 -13.54 -5.47
CA ARG A 98 -1.84 -13.46 -4.51
C ARG A 98 -0.46 -13.45 -5.17
N THR A 99 -0.38 -13.94 -6.40
CA THR A 99 0.86 -13.97 -7.20
C THR A 99 1.24 -12.61 -7.79
N SER A 100 0.47 -11.56 -7.53
CA SER A 100 0.67 -10.22 -8.08
C SER A 100 1.86 -9.49 -7.45
N ASN A 101 2.62 -8.80 -8.29
CA ASN A 101 3.59 -7.79 -7.89
C ASN A 101 2.97 -6.41 -8.06
N VAL A 102 2.89 -5.63 -6.98
CA VAL A 102 2.14 -4.37 -6.99
C VAL A 102 3.05 -3.18 -6.73
N LYS A 103 2.95 -2.16 -7.59
CA LYS A 103 3.63 -0.87 -7.45
C LYS A 103 2.60 0.25 -7.42
N ILE A 104 2.55 1.00 -6.32
CA ILE A 104 1.63 2.12 -6.11
C ILE A 104 2.42 3.42 -5.99
N LYS A 105 1.97 4.44 -6.72
CA LYS A 105 2.48 5.81 -6.58
C LYS A 105 1.31 6.77 -6.43
N THR A 106 1.30 7.53 -5.34
CA THR A 106 0.29 8.56 -5.10
C THR A 106 0.92 9.83 -4.53
N VAL A 107 0.19 10.93 -4.59
CA VAL A 107 0.59 12.17 -3.91
C VAL A 107 -0.14 12.29 -2.58
N SER A 108 -1.47 12.14 -2.55
CA SER A 108 -2.28 12.34 -1.33
C SER A 108 -3.43 11.33 -1.15
N GLY A 109 -3.51 10.32 -1.97
CA GLY A 109 -4.52 9.25 -1.81
C GLY A 109 -4.08 8.22 -0.79
N ASP A 110 -5.00 7.82 0.08
CA ASP A 110 -4.77 6.75 1.04
C ASP A 110 -4.67 5.38 0.35
N ILE A 111 -3.88 4.51 0.92
CA ILE A 111 -3.60 3.19 0.36
C ILE A 111 -3.93 2.12 1.40
N GLU A 112 -4.79 1.20 1.03
CA GLU A 112 -5.17 0.07 1.86
C GLU A 112 -4.89 -1.24 1.12
N VAL A 113 -4.12 -2.14 1.73
CA VAL A 113 -3.78 -3.46 1.17
C VAL A 113 -4.26 -4.55 2.14
N ASN A 114 -5.34 -5.23 1.76
CA ASN A 114 -6.05 -6.19 2.60
C ASN A 114 -5.78 -7.66 2.21
N GLN A 115 -4.71 -7.91 1.47
CA GLN A 115 -4.32 -9.26 1.08
C GLN A 115 -2.80 -9.45 1.03
N ALA A 116 -2.39 -10.73 1.10
CA ALA A 116 -1.02 -11.11 0.78
C ALA A 116 -0.77 -11.03 -0.73
N LEU A 117 0.36 -10.46 -1.12
CA LEU A 117 0.85 -10.30 -2.49
C LEU A 117 2.20 -10.99 -2.65
N ALA A 118 2.67 -11.22 -3.87
CA ALA A 118 4.04 -11.68 -4.08
C ALA A 118 5.05 -10.63 -3.63
N SER A 119 4.88 -9.40 -4.07
CA SER A 119 5.68 -8.24 -3.62
C SER A 119 4.87 -6.94 -3.64
N LEU A 120 5.27 -5.97 -2.81
CA LEU A 120 4.59 -4.68 -2.70
C LEU A 120 5.60 -3.53 -2.65
N GLN A 121 5.40 -2.54 -3.50
CA GLN A 121 6.17 -1.29 -3.47
C GLN A 121 5.23 -0.09 -3.49
N ILE A 122 5.31 0.76 -2.48
CA ILE A 122 4.48 1.95 -2.32
C ILE A 122 5.36 3.20 -2.21
N GLY A 123 4.99 4.23 -2.95
CA GLY A 123 5.51 5.58 -2.81
C GLY A 123 4.36 6.58 -2.66
N SER A 124 4.28 7.29 -1.54
CA SER A 124 3.31 8.34 -1.27
C SER A 124 4.00 9.64 -0.87
N ILE A 125 3.30 10.77 -0.99
CA ILE A 125 3.77 12.02 -0.40
C ILE A 125 3.03 12.28 0.92
N SER A 126 1.70 12.19 0.96
CA SER A 126 0.92 12.53 2.16
C SER A 126 -0.27 11.60 2.45
N GLY A 127 -0.51 10.58 1.66
CA GLY A 127 -1.54 9.57 1.94
C GLY A 127 -1.07 8.54 2.94
N ASP A 128 -1.96 8.12 3.82
CA ASP A 128 -1.68 7.06 4.78
C ASP A 128 -1.65 5.68 4.11
N VAL A 129 -0.83 4.78 4.65
CA VAL A 129 -0.65 3.43 4.13
C VAL A 129 -0.99 2.41 5.20
N VAL A 130 -2.00 1.59 4.92
CA VAL A 130 -2.41 0.48 5.79
C VAL A 130 -2.22 -0.85 5.06
N ILE A 131 -1.44 -1.77 5.64
CA ILE A 131 -1.19 -3.09 5.10
C ILE A 131 -1.65 -4.12 6.12
N SER A 132 -2.82 -4.73 5.88
CA SER A 132 -3.44 -5.69 6.79
C SER A 132 -2.88 -7.11 6.67
N GLN A 133 -2.21 -7.43 5.55
CA GLN A 133 -1.51 -8.70 5.34
C GLN A 133 -0.20 -8.45 4.59
N ASN A 134 0.90 -9.00 5.12
CA ASN A 134 2.21 -8.79 4.51
C ASN A 134 2.38 -9.56 3.19
N PRO A 135 3.16 -9.02 2.23
CA PRO A 135 3.61 -9.74 1.04
C PRO A 135 4.47 -10.95 1.39
N ALA A 136 4.54 -11.91 0.45
CA ALA A 136 5.29 -13.14 0.63
C ALA A 136 6.82 -12.95 0.64
N THR A 137 7.33 -11.89 -0.03
CA THR A 137 8.76 -11.66 -0.17
C THR A 137 9.22 -10.30 0.35
N THR A 138 8.77 -9.22 -0.28
CA THR A 138 9.30 -7.88 -0.04
C THR A 138 8.18 -6.86 0.07
N CYS A 139 8.29 -5.99 1.06
CA CYS A 139 7.42 -4.84 1.28
C CYS A 139 8.24 -3.56 1.38
N ILE A 140 8.13 -2.69 0.39
CA ILE A 140 8.82 -1.39 0.36
C ILE A 140 7.79 -0.28 0.42
N VAL A 141 7.81 0.51 1.49
CA VAL A 141 6.93 1.68 1.65
C VAL A 141 7.78 2.92 1.90
N LYS A 142 7.54 3.95 1.10
CA LYS A 142 8.19 5.25 1.25
C LYS A 142 7.15 6.35 1.22
N THR A 143 7.11 7.17 2.26
CA THR A 143 6.22 8.34 2.34
C THR A 143 7.00 9.59 2.77
N VAL A 144 6.40 10.75 2.60
CA VAL A 144 6.96 12.00 3.13
C VAL A 144 6.27 12.38 4.43
N SER A 145 4.94 12.39 4.49
CA SER A 145 4.19 12.79 5.68
C SER A 145 2.98 11.90 6.02
N GLY A 146 2.75 10.84 5.29
CA GLY A 146 1.71 9.86 5.60
C GLY A 146 2.21 8.83 6.61
N ASP A 147 1.30 8.34 7.45
CA ASP A 147 1.58 7.29 8.40
C ASP A 147 1.60 5.91 7.73
N ILE A 148 2.40 5.00 8.27
CA ILE A 148 2.50 3.63 7.80
C ILE A 148 2.08 2.69 8.92
N ALA A 149 1.03 1.90 8.70
CA ALA A 149 0.62 0.82 9.58
C ALA A 149 0.66 -0.52 8.85
N THR A 150 1.34 -1.52 9.41
CA THR A 150 1.42 -2.84 8.81
C THR A 150 1.24 -3.96 9.82
N HIS A 151 0.55 -5.03 9.40
CA HIS A 151 0.39 -6.26 10.16
C HIS A 151 1.16 -7.39 9.46
N THR A 152 1.97 -8.10 10.25
CA THR A 152 2.89 -9.13 9.76
C THR A 152 2.55 -10.48 10.38
N PHE A 153 2.24 -11.46 9.52
CA PHE A 153 1.85 -12.82 9.90
C PHE A 153 2.81 -13.90 9.37
N SER A 154 3.77 -13.52 8.54
CA SER A 154 4.78 -14.42 7.97
C SER A 154 6.09 -13.68 7.73
N ALA A 155 7.16 -14.43 7.48
CA ALA A 155 8.46 -13.86 7.14
C ALA A 155 8.35 -12.94 5.91
N CYS A 156 8.94 -11.75 6.02
CA CYS A 156 8.96 -10.75 4.95
C CYS A 156 10.11 -9.77 5.20
N ASP A 157 10.69 -9.25 4.13
CA ASP A 157 11.68 -8.18 4.20
C ASP A 157 10.98 -6.83 4.01
N TYR A 158 10.95 -6.02 5.06
CA TYR A 158 10.39 -4.67 5.05
C TYR A 158 11.45 -3.60 4.85
N THR A 159 11.14 -2.62 4.02
CA THR A 159 11.83 -1.33 3.97
C THR A 159 10.80 -0.23 4.14
N LEU A 160 10.72 0.36 5.32
CA LEU A 160 9.73 1.37 5.69
C LEU A 160 10.43 2.70 5.91
N LYS A 161 10.07 3.72 5.13
CA LYS A 161 10.70 5.05 5.22
C LYS A 161 9.65 6.14 5.24
N SER A 162 9.76 7.05 6.23
CA SER A 162 8.99 8.28 6.30
C SER A 162 9.90 9.49 6.55
N ILE A 163 9.44 10.68 6.25
CA ILE A 163 10.11 11.90 6.69
C ILE A 163 9.47 12.41 7.98
N SER A 164 8.14 12.51 8.05
CA SER A 164 7.43 13.04 9.21
C SER A 164 6.20 12.24 9.64
N GLY A 165 5.90 11.14 9.01
CA GLY A 165 4.82 10.23 9.42
C GLY A 165 5.32 9.14 10.36
N ASP A 166 4.43 8.65 11.19
CA ASP A 166 4.71 7.56 12.12
C ASP A 166 4.68 6.20 11.41
N ILE A 167 5.49 5.28 11.91
CA ILE A 167 5.57 3.91 11.39
C ILE A 167 5.19 2.94 12.50
N LYS A 168 4.13 2.17 12.30
CA LYS A 168 3.68 1.16 13.23
C LYS A 168 3.66 -0.22 12.59
N VAL A 169 4.39 -1.15 13.20
CA VAL A 169 4.47 -2.54 12.75
C VAL A 169 3.90 -3.47 13.81
N HIS A 170 2.83 -4.17 13.45
CA HIS A 170 2.23 -5.23 14.26
C HIS A 170 2.79 -6.58 13.81
N VAL A 171 3.33 -7.36 14.74
CA VAL A 171 3.98 -8.65 14.45
C VAL A 171 3.26 -9.77 15.19
N ALA A 172 2.97 -10.86 14.48
CA ALA A 172 2.38 -12.05 15.08
C ALA A 172 3.31 -12.65 16.17
N PRO A 173 2.75 -13.24 17.24
CA PRO A 173 3.53 -13.68 18.40
C PRO A 173 4.58 -14.76 18.11
N ASP A 174 4.40 -15.53 17.05
CA ASP A 174 5.27 -16.67 16.66
C ASP A 174 6.40 -16.29 15.70
N LEU A 175 6.57 -15.00 15.39
CA LEU A 175 7.61 -14.53 14.50
C LEU A 175 8.79 -13.92 15.27
N ASN A 176 9.99 -14.22 14.81
CA ASN A 176 11.21 -13.50 15.21
C ASN A 176 11.35 -12.23 14.38
N VAL A 177 11.92 -11.20 14.98
CA VAL A 177 12.07 -9.89 14.34
C VAL A 177 13.53 -9.45 14.40
N ASP A 178 14.04 -9.02 13.25
CA ASP A 178 15.34 -8.38 13.10
C ASP A 178 15.09 -6.95 12.61
N VAL A 179 15.46 -5.94 13.42
CA VAL A 179 15.17 -4.53 13.15
C VAL A 179 16.44 -3.74 13.03
N ASP A 180 16.61 -3.09 11.89
CA ASP A 180 17.60 -2.03 11.66
C ASP A 180 16.85 -0.69 11.52
N GLY A 181 16.85 0.11 12.58
CA GLY A 181 16.04 1.32 12.69
C GLY A 181 16.87 2.58 12.98
N ASN A 182 16.50 3.67 12.31
CA ASN A 182 17.08 4.98 12.54
C ASN A 182 16.01 6.09 12.55
N SER A 183 16.04 6.93 13.59
CA SER A 183 15.25 8.18 13.64
C SER A 183 16.16 9.34 14.00
N VAL A 184 15.89 10.53 13.45
CA VAL A 184 16.67 11.75 13.77
C VAL A 184 16.09 12.46 14.98
N SER A 185 14.75 12.61 15.08
CA SER A 185 14.08 13.33 16.17
C SER A 185 12.83 12.66 16.70
N GLY A 186 12.50 11.45 16.24
CA GLY A 186 11.42 10.63 16.77
C GLY A 186 11.92 9.51 17.66
N ASP A 187 11.01 8.86 18.35
CA ASP A 187 11.29 7.74 19.23
C ASP A 187 11.25 6.40 18.50
N LEU A 188 12.13 5.48 18.92
CA LEU A 188 12.12 4.09 18.47
C LEU A 188 11.62 3.21 19.62
N ASN A 189 10.36 2.80 19.57
CA ASN A 189 9.71 2.02 20.61
C ASN A 189 9.51 0.58 20.17
N SER A 190 9.86 -0.39 21.01
CA SER A 190 9.62 -1.80 20.77
C SER A 190 9.05 -2.47 22.02
N GLU A 191 7.89 -3.11 21.89
CA GLU A 191 7.35 -4.02 22.92
C GLU A 191 7.99 -5.41 22.81
N ILE A 192 8.77 -5.65 21.76
CA ILE A 192 9.47 -6.90 21.52
C ILE A 192 10.88 -6.76 22.04
N SER A 193 11.31 -7.67 22.94
CA SER A 193 12.71 -7.72 23.37
C SER A 193 13.59 -8.02 22.16
N LEU A 194 14.46 -7.07 21.81
CA LEU A 194 15.43 -7.21 20.71
C LEU A 194 16.70 -7.97 21.17
N ASP A 195 16.81 -8.27 22.47
CA ASP A 195 17.98 -8.95 23.08
C ASP A 195 17.89 -10.49 23.03
N ASP A 196 16.75 -11.06 22.64
CA ASP A 196 16.57 -12.52 22.52
C ASP A 196 17.06 -13.08 21.17
N VAL A 197 18.25 -12.68 20.73
CA VAL A 197 19.03 -13.46 19.74
C VAL A 197 19.81 -14.55 20.48
N GLY A 198 19.17 -15.21 21.44
CA GLY A 198 19.68 -16.30 22.24
C GLY A 198 19.24 -17.65 21.67
N ASP A 199 20.22 -18.42 21.19
CA ASP A 199 20.13 -19.79 20.70
C ASP A 199 19.51 -20.01 19.31
N SER A 200 20.35 -19.72 18.34
CA SER A 200 20.14 -19.86 16.89
C SER A 200 20.03 -21.30 16.35
N SER A 201 19.66 -22.28 17.14
CA SER A 201 19.65 -23.67 16.65
C SER A 201 18.29 -24.27 16.29
N ALA A 202 17.17 -23.59 16.49
CA ALA A 202 15.85 -24.19 16.27
C ALA A 202 14.86 -23.43 15.37
N ILE A 203 15.13 -22.20 14.90
CA ILE A 203 14.08 -21.38 14.25
C ILE A 203 14.62 -20.65 13.02
N SER A 204 14.91 -21.36 11.95
CA SER A 204 15.58 -20.75 10.80
C SER A 204 14.66 -20.11 9.73
N ASN A 205 13.33 -20.21 9.81
CA ASN A 205 12.48 -19.82 8.66
C ASN A 205 11.36 -18.80 8.94
N LYS A 206 11.28 -18.20 10.13
CA LYS A 206 10.22 -17.28 10.49
C LYS A 206 10.77 -15.93 11.00
N VAL A 207 11.70 -15.35 10.27
CA VAL A 207 12.27 -14.05 10.63
C VAL A 207 11.68 -12.96 9.75
N VAL A 208 11.15 -11.93 10.39
CA VAL A 208 10.76 -10.66 9.75
C VAL A 208 11.94 -9.71 9.85
N ARG A 209 12.45 -9.23 8.72
CA ARG A 209 13.48 -8.21 8.69
C ARG A 209 12.85 -6.86 8.41
N ILE A 210 13.16 -5.88 9.24
CA ILE A 210 12.60 -4.53 9.12
C ILE A 210 13.76 -3.54 9.05
N THR A 211 13.94 -2.93 7.89
CA THR A 211 14.78 -1.74 7.75
C THR A 211 13.87 -0.53 7.79
N THR A 212 14.00 0.31 8.82
CA THR A 212 13.15 1.50 8.99
C THR A 212 13.98 2.77 9.13
N SER A 213 13.45 3.87 8.63
CA SER A 213 14.06 5.19 8.77
C SER A 213 12.99 6.27 8.78
N THR A 214 13.02 7.14 9.78
CA THR A 214 12.22 8.35 9.84
C THR A 214 13.08 9.56 10.19
N ILE A 215 12.60 10.77 9.90
CA ILE A 215 13.32 11.99 10.32
C ILE A 215 12.69 12.57 11.57
N SER A 216 11.35 12.71 11.63
CA SER A 216 10.65 13.30 12.78
C SER A 216 9.41 12.49 13.23
N GLY A 217 9.17 11.34 12.67
CA GLY A 217 8.09 10.44 13.10
C GLY A 217 8.60 9.35 14.04
N ASP A 218 7.69 8.74 14.78
CA ASP A 218 7.99 7.64 15.69
C ASP A 218 7.92 6.28 14.97
N PHE A 219 8.75 5.36 15.41
CA PHE A 219 8.65 3.95 15.03
C PHE A 219 8.17 3.14 16.23
N ASN A 220 7.09 2.39 16.03
CA ASN A 220 6.49 1.56 17.06
C ASN A 220 6.37 0.11 16.57
N LEU A 221 7.04 -0.81 17.25
CA LEU A 221 6.98 -2.24 17.03
C LEU A 221 6.19 -2.90 18.15
N VAL A 222 5.06 -3.52 17.80
CA VAL A 222 4.13 -4.10 18.78
C VAL A 222 3.81 -5.56 18.44
N ARG A 223 3.47 -6.36 19.46
CA ARG A 223 2.90 -7.71 19.27
C ARG A 223 1.40 -7.63 19.07
N ASN A 224 0.86 -8.50 18.19
CA ASN A 224 -0.58 -8.72 18.05
C ASN A 224 -1.12 -9.56 19.20
#